data_8bbf8bffe3a250c4f2a15ccf8341f022
#
_entry.id   8bbf8bffe3a250c4f2a15ccf8341f022
#
_cell.length_a   1.000
_cell.length_b   1.000
_cell.length_c   1.000
_cell.angle_alpha   90.00
_cell.angle_beta   90.00
_cell.angle_gamma   90.00
#
_symmetry.space_group_name_H-M   'P 1'
#
loop_
_entity.id
_entity.type
_entity.pdbx_description
1 polymer ?
#
loop_
_entity_poly.entity_id
_entity_poly.type
_entity_poly.pdbx_seq_one_letter_code
_entity_poly.pdbx_strand_id
1 'polypeptide(L)'
;MKLLLDTHVLLWALGAPQRLPAAVATDLSDPANEVLFSAVNIWEIAIKAGQGRASFANDARRVAQEARAVGFVELPVTAQHAAAVQGLPPVHGDPFDRLLLAQALCEPAHLVTADGQIARYAAPLRSFTPNAP
;
A
#
# COMPACT_ATOMS: atom_id res chain seq x y z
N MET A 1 7.01 5.56 -13.56
CA MET A 1 7.41 5.29 -12.15
C MET A 1 6.49 4.24 -11.57
N LYS A 2 7.03 3.34 -10.77
CA LYS A 2 6.22 2.35 -10.06
C LYS A 2 5.85 2.88 -8.68
N LEU A 3 4.57 2.85 -8.36
CA LEU A 3 4.03 3.30 -7.06
C LEU A 3 3.35 2.11 -6.39
N LEU A 4 3.88 1.69 -5.23
CA LEU A 4 3.28 0.62 -4.43
C LEU A 4 2.51 1.28 -3.28
N LEU A 5 1.24 0.92 -3.12
CA LEU A 5 0.37 1.56 -2.13
C LEU A 5 0.46 0.81 -0.79
N ASP A 6 0.56 1.55 0.32
CA ASP A 6 0.27 0.92 1.59
C ASP A 6 -1.25 0.69 1.72
N THR A 7 -1.65 -0.10 2.71
CA THR A 7 -3.04 -0.57 2.79
C THR A 7 -4.04 0.58 2.98
N HIS A 8 -3.72 1.57 3.82
CA HIS A 8 -4.63 2.71 4.01
C HIS A 8 -4.76 3.54 2.74
N VAL A 9 -3.65 3.76 2.01
CA VAL A 9 -3.68 4.51 0.75
C VAL A 9 -4.53 3.78 -0.28
N LEU A 10 -4.40 2.45 -0.37
CA LEU A 10 -5.24 1.64 -1.26
C LEU A 10 -6.72 1.81 -0.92
N LEU A 11 -7.08 1.69 0.36
CA LEU A 11 -8.48 1.83 0.80
C LEU A 11 -9.02 3.23 0.53
N TRP A 12 -8.22 4.27 0.75
CA TRP A 12 -8.63 5.64 0.45
C TRP A 12 -8.82 5.86 -1.06
N ALA A 13 -7.89 5.37 -1.86
CA ALA A 13 -7.97 5.52 -3.32
C ALA A 13 -9.26 4.90 -3.87
N LEU A 14 -9.73 3.79 -3.30
CA LEU A 14 -10.91 3.08 -3.78
C LEU A 14 -12.20 3.53 -3.09
N GLY A 15 -12.16 3.86 -1.80
CA GLY A 15 -13.37 4.08 -1.01
C GLY A 15 -13.53 5.48 -0.41
N ALA A 16 -12.47 6.28 -0.35
CA ALA A 16 -12.47 7.60 0.26
C ALA A 16 -11.43 8.52 -0.40
N PRO A 17 -11.53 8.75 -1.73
CA PRO A 17 -10.50 9.47 -2.47
C PRO A 17 -10.29 10.92 -1.98
N GLN A 18 -11.25 11.50 -1.28
CA GLN A 18 -11.12 12.83 -0.68
C GLN A 18 -10.02 12.88 0.40
N ARG A 19 -9.59 11.74 0.94
CA ARG A 19 -8.48 11.67 1.90
C ARG A 19 -7.13 11.91 1.22
N LEU A 20 -7.05 11.77 -0.09
CA LEU A 20 -5.81 11.92 -0.84
C LEU A 20 -5.61 13.39 -1.24
N PRO A 21 -4.47 14.03 -0.86
CA PRO A 21 -4.15 15.33 -1.38
C PRO A 21 -4.08 15.33 -2.91
N ALA A 22 -4.35 16.48 -3.54
CA ALA A 22 -4.41 16.60 -4.99
C ALA A 22 -3.15 16.07 -5.68
N ALA A 23 -1.97 16.32 -5.11
CA ALA A 23 -0.70 15.85 -5.68
C ALA A 23 -0.62 14.33 -5.71
N VAL A 24 -1.08 13.65 -4.66
CA VAL A 24 -1.10 12.18 -4.59
C VAL A 24 -2.12 11.62 -5.57
N ALA A 25 -3.33 12.19 -5.59
CA ALA A 25 -4.38 11.76 -6.52
C ALA A 25 -3.90 11.89 -7.98
N THR A 26 -3.18 12.96 -8.31
CA THR A 26 -2.61 13.17 -9.64
C THR A 26 -1.60 12.07 -9.97
N ASP A 27 -0.70 11.74 -9.04
CA ASP A 27 0.30 10.69 -9.24
C ASP A 27 -0.37 9.33 -9.52
N LEU A 28 -1.44 9.00 -8.79
CA LEU A 28 -2.15 7.72 -8.96
C LEU A 28 -2.97 7.67 -10.25
N SER A 29 -3.31 8.82 -10.82
CA SER A 29 -4.10 8.91 -12.06
C SER A 29 -3.24 9.11 -13.30
N ASP A 30 -1.94 9.37 -13.13
CA ASP A 30 -1.02 9.65 -14.24
C ASP A 30 -0.72 8.33 -14.98
N PRO A 31 -1.06 8.24 -16.28
CA PRO A 31 -0.80 7.03 -17.05
C PRO A 31 0.67 6.70 -17.24
N ALA A 32 1.57 7.66 -16.97
CA ALA A 32 3.02 7.41 -16.97
C ALA A 32 3.47 6.59 -15.74
N ASN A 33 2.64 6.50 -14.72
CA ASN A 33 2.93 5.75 -13.50
C ASN A 33 2.21 4.40 -13.52
N GLU A 34 2.92 3.35 -13.08
CA GLU A 34 2.32 2.05 -12.80
C GLU A 34 1.98 1.98 -11.31
N VAL A 35 0.69 1.89 -11.01
CA VAL A 35 0.21 1.81 -9.62
C VAL A 35 0.01 0.36 -9.24
N LEU A 36 0.71 -0.07 -8.19
CA LEU A 36 0.72 -1.45 -7.71
C LEU A 36 -0.03 -1.56 -6.39
N PHE A 37 -0.81 -2.62 -6.25
CA PHE A 37 -1.29 -3.08 -4.94
C PHE A 37 -0.71 -4.46 -4.67
N SER A 38 -0.33 -4.73 -3.42
CA SER A 38 0.31 -5.98 -3.06
C SER A 38 -0.70 -7.01 -2.57
N ALA A 39 -0.38 -8.29 -2.78
CA ALA A 39 -1.07 -9.37 -2.08
C ALA A 39 -1.02 -9.17 -0.56
N VAL A 40 0.01 -8.48 -0.03
CA VAL A 40 0.11 -8.13 1.39
C VAL A 40 -1.03 -7.22 1.83
N ASN A 41 -1.41 -6.24 0.99
CA ASN A 41 -2.54 -5.36 1.30
C ASN A 41 -3.81 -6.19 1.51
N ILE A 42 -4.05 -7.12 0.61
CA ILE A 42 -5.26 -7.95 0.65
C ILE A 42 -5.23 -8.89 1.85
N TRP A 43 -4.06 -9.48 2.14
CA TRP A 43 -3.87 -10.33 3.30
C TRP A 43 -4.11 -9.57 4.62
N GLU A 44 -3.55 -8.37 4.73
CA GLU A 44 -3.76 -7.53 5.92
C GLU A 44 -5.26 -7.25 6.14
N ILE A 45 -5.98 -6.88 5.08
CA ILE A 45 -7.43 -6.64 5.14
C ILE A 45 -8.16 -7.90 5.61
N ALA A 46 -7.80 -9.06 5.04
CA ALA A 46 -8.43 -10.34 5.41
C ALA A 46 -8.20 -10.71 6.87
N ILE A 47 -6.98 -10.49 7.39
CA ILE A 47 -6.64 -10.77 8.80
C ILE A 47 -7.43 -9.86 9.74
N LYS A 48 -7.60 -8.59 9.37
CA LYS A 48 -8.28 -7.60 10.22
C LYS A 48 -9.81 -7.60 10.07
N ALA A 49 -10.33 -8.31 9.08
CA ALA A 49 -11.77 -8.29 8.74
C ALA A 49 -12.68 -8.79 9.87
N GLY A 50 -12.21 -9.70 10.71
CA GLY A 50 -12.99 -10.26 11.81
C GLY A 50 -13.10 -9.32 13.03
N GLN A 51 -12.46 -8.16 12.99
CA GLN A 51 -12.33 -7.26 14.15
C GLN A 51 -13.26 -6.05 14.09
N GLY A 52 -14.14 -5.98 13.08
CA GLY A 52 -14.97 -4.80 12.88
C GLY A 52 -16.28 -5.09 12.18
N ARG A 53 -17.03 -4.01 11.87
CA ARG A 53 -18.30 -4.12 11.16
C ARG A 53 -18.06 -4.46 9.68
N ALA A 54 -19.04 -5.12 9.06
CA ALA A 54 -19.02 -5.36 7.64
C ALA A 54 -18.96 -4.03 6.88
N SER A 55 -17.94 -3.87 6.04
CA SER A 55 -17.73 -2.66 5.25
C SER A 55 -16.87 -3.00 4.06
N PHE A 56 -16.74 -2.07 3.09
CA PHE A 56 -15.82 -2.23 1.97
C PHE A 56 -14.39 -2.50 2.46
N ALA A 57 -13.93 -1.76 3.47
CA ALA A 57 -12.58 -1.89 4.02
C ALA A 57 -12.32 -3.24 4.70
N ASN A 58 -13.35 -4.04 4.96
CA ASN A 58 -13.26 -5.35 5.57
C ASN A 58 -13.52 -6.49 4.58
N ASP A 59 -13.69 -6.18 3.30
CA ASP A 59 -13.98 -7.16 2.26
C ASP A 59 -12.78 -7.29 1.32
N ALA A 60 -11.83 -8.16 1.70
CA ALA A 60 -10.56 -8.33 1.00
C ALA A 60 -10.74 -8.69 -0.48
N ARG A 61 -11.68 -9.58 -0.79
CA ARG A 61 -11.93 -9.99 -2.17
C ARG A 61 -12.44 -8.84 -3.02
N ARG A 62 -13.36 -8.06 -2.47
CA ARG A 62 -13.92 -6.91 -3.16
C ARG A 62 -12.88 -5.81 -3.37
N VAL A 63 -12.03 -5.56 -2.38
CA VAL A 63 -10.92 -4.59 -2.53
C VAL A 63 -10.00 -4.99 -3.68
N ALA A 64 -9.62 -6.26 -3.77
CA ALA A 64 -8.78 -6.75 -4.85
C ALA A 64 -9.46 -6.57 -6.23
N GLN A 65 -10.76 -6.89 -6.33
CA GLN A 65 -11.52 -6.71 -7.57
C GLN A 65 -11.59 -5.25 -7.98
N GLU A 66 -11.90 -4.35 -7.05
CA GLU A 66 -11.99 -2.92 -7.32
C GLU A 66 -10.64 -2.33 -7.72
N ALA A 67 -9.57 -2.77 -7.07
CA ALA A 67 -8.22 -2.33 -7.41
C ALA A 67 -7.87 -2.67 -8.86
N ARG A 68 -8.17 -3.90 -9.29
CA ARG A 68 -7.95 -4.31 -10.69
C ARG A 68 -8.84 -3.52 -11.64
N ALA A 69 -10.09 -3.27 -11.25
CA ALA A 69 -11.06 -2.57 -12.10
C ALA A 69 -10.64 -1.13 -12.40
N VAL A 70 -9.96 -0.46 -11.47
CA VAL A 70 -9.44 0.90 -11.71
C VAL A 70 -8.07 0.92 -12.39
N GLY A 71 -7.51 -0.25 -12.70
CA GLY A 71 -6.25 -0.36 -13.43
C GLY A 71 -5.00 -0.54 -12.58
N PHE A 72 -5.14 -0.74 -11.27
CA PHE A 72 -4.00 -1.08 -10.43
C PHE A 72 -3.54 -2.50 -10.72
N VAL A 73 -2.23 -2.72 -10.65
CA VAL A 73 -1.61 -4.00 -10.99
C VAL A 73 -1.21 -4.71 -9.70
N GLU A 74 -1.58 -5.99 -9.60
CA GLU A 74 -1.23 -6.79 -8.43
C GLU A 74 0.26 -7.14 -8.41
N LEU A 75 0.90 -6.93 -7.25
CA LEU A 75 2.26 -7.37 -6.98
C LEU A 75 2.21 -8.60 -6.07
N PRO A 76 2.55 -9.78 -6.57
CA PRO A 76 2.59 -10.97 -5.73
C PRO A 76 3.78 -10.93 -4.76
N VAL A 77 3.67 -11.65 -3.64
CA VAL A 77 4.77 -11.81 -2.70
C VAL A 77 5.64 -12.99 -3.15
N THR A 78 6.93 -12.74 -3.31
CA THR A 78 7.91 -13.76 -3.65
C THR A 78 8.80 -14.10 -2.46
N ALA A 79 9.54 -15.19 -2.56
CA ALA A 79 10.54 -15.55 -1.55
C ALA A 79 11.61 -14.47 -1.40
N GLN A 80 11.99 -13.81 -2.50
CA GLN A 80 12.94 -12.69 -2.47
C GLN A 80 12.39 -11.54 -1.61
N HIS A 81 11.12 -11.18 -1.78
CA HIS A 81 10.48 -10.15 -0.97
C HIS A 81 10.49 -10.53 0.52
N ALA A 82 10.06 -11.74 0.83
CA ALA A 82 9.98 -12.22 2.21
C ALA A 82 11.36 -12.24 2.88
N ALA A 83 12.37 -12.73 2.18
CA ALA A 83 13.74 -12.80 2.70
C ALA A 83 14.34 -11.41 2.93
N ALA A 84 14.01 -10.44 2.08
CA ALA A 84 14.52 -9.07 2.19
C ALA A 84 14.09 -8.36 3.49
N VAL A 85 13.01 -8.81 4.12
CA VAL A 85 12.57 -8.28 5.42
C VAL A 85 13.66 -8.41 6.48
N GLN A 86 14.46 -9.46 6.41
CA GLN A 86 15.54 -9.70 7.38
C GLN A 86 16.57 -8.57 7.41
N GLY A 87 16.79 -7.90 6.29
CA GLY A 87 17.76 -6.80 6.17
C GLY A 87 17.22 -5.43 6.57
N LEU A 88 15.93 -5.30 6.88
CA LEU A 88 15.36 -4.01 7.26
C LEU A 88 15.75 -3.62 8.68
N PRO A 89 16.07 -2.33 8.93
CA PRO A 89 16.30 -1.85 10.29
C PRO A 89 15.05 -2.04 11.17
N PRO A 90 15.20 -2.24 12.50
CA PRO A 90 14.07 -2.47 13.40
C PRO A 90 13.39 -1.16 13.82
N VAL A 91 12.98 -0.32 12.85
CA VAL A 91 12.36 0.99 13.09
C VAL A 91 10.85 0.84 13.36
N HIS A 92 10.22 -0.14 12.75
CA HIS A 92 8.77 -0.36 12.80
C HIS A 92 8.50 -1.85 12.93
N GLY A 93 7.61 -2.21 13.86
CA GLY A 93 7.36 -3.62 14.19
C GLY A 93 6.25 -4.30 13.39
N ASP A 94 5.46 -3.54 12.62
CA ASP A 94 4.33 -4.10 11.89
C ASP A 94 4.81 -4.99 10.74
N PRO A 95 4.50 -6.29 10.74
CA PRO A 95 5.00 -7.21 9.72
C PRO A 95 4.44 -6.94 8.33
N PHE A 96 3.22 -6.42 8.21
CA PHE A 96 2.64 -6.08 6.91
C PHE A 96 3.42 -4.91 6.29
N ASP A 97 3.66 -3.85 7.06
CA ASP A 97 4.41 -2.68 6.59
C ASP A 97 5.85 -3.04 6.24
N ARG A 98 6.49 -3.88 7.04
CA ARG A 98 7.86 -4.34 6.77
C ARG A 98 7.95 -5.11 5.46
N LEU A 99 6.97 -5.96 5.17
CA LEU A 99 6.93 -6.72 3.91
C LEU A 99 6.68 -5.80 2.72
N LEU A 100 5.82 -4.80 2.85
CA LEU A 100 5.61 -3.78 1.81
C LEU A 100 6.89 -2.99 1.53
N LEU A 101 7.64 -2.61 2.56
CA LEU A 101 8.93 -1.94 2.42
C LEU A 101 9.93 -2.82 1.65
N ALA A 102 9.99 -4.10 2.01
CA ALA A 102 10.86 -5.06 1.32
C ALA A 102 10.50 -5.19 -0.15
N GLN A 103 9.20 -5.25 -0.46
CA GLN A 103 8.74 -5.28 -1.85
C GLN A 103 9.13 -4.01 -2.60
N ALA A 104 8.95 -2.85 -2.00
CA ALA A 104 9.32 -1.57 -2.63
C ALA A 104 10.81 -1.52 -2.96
N LEU A 105 11.66 -2.03 -2.07
CA LEU A 105 13.11 -2.08 -2.30
C LEU A 105 13.48 -3.06 -3.42
N CYS A 106 12.81 -4.21 -3.49
CA CYS A 106 13.15 -5.27 -4.45
C CYS A 106 12.68 -4.94 -5.88
N GLU A 107 11.54 -4.27 -6.06
CA GLU A 107 10.94 -4.07 -7.40
C GLU A 107 11.80 -3.25 -8.37
N PRO A 108 12.43 -2.11 -8.09
CA PRO A 108 12.13 -1.11 -7.09
C PRO A 108 10.85 -0.31 -7.41
N ALA A 109 10.18 0.14 -6.36
CA ALA A 109 8.99 0.98 -6.43
C ALA A 109 9.03 2.00 -5.30
N HIS A 110 8.29 3.11 -5.46
CA HIS A 110 8.09 4.05 -4.37
C HIS A 110 6.89 3.61 -3.54
N LEU A 111 7.09 3.41 -2.25
CA LEU A 111 5.98 3.09 -1.34
C LEU A 111 5.22 4.38 -1.01
N VAL A 112 3.96 4.44 -1.40
CA VAL A 112 3.08 5.59 -1.14
C VAL A 112 2.40 5.37 0.20
N THR A 113 2.68 6.24 1.16
CA THR A 113 2.24 6.05 2.54
C THR A 113 1.96 7.37 3.25
N ALA A 114 1.01 7.33 4.19
CA ALA A 114 0.78 8.41 5.14
C ALA A 114 1.28 8.06 6.55
N ASP A 115 1.92 6.89 6.72
CA ASP A 115 2.43 6.43 8.01
C ASP A 115 3.80 7.06 8.29
N GLY A 116 3.87 7.87 9.36
CA GLY A 116 5.09 8.54 9.76
C GLY A 116 6.21 7.59 10.22
N GLN A 117 5.87 6.41 10.72
CA GLN A 117 6.87 5.43 11.13
C GLN A 117 7.54 4.78 9.90
N ILE A 118 6.76 4.50 8.86
CA ILE A 118 7.30 3.99 7.59
C ILE A 118 8.24 5.02 6.97
N ALA A 119 7.90 6.32 7.07
CA ALA A 119 8.71 7.40 6.52
C ALA A 119 10.10 7.50 7.16
N ARG A 120 10.35 6.84 8.30
CA ARG A 120 11.67 6.80 8.95
C ARG A 120 12.64 5.82 8.31
N TYR A 121 12.19 4.94 7.42
CA TYR A 121 13.09 4.02 6.70
C TYR A 121 13.78 4.74 5.55
N ALA A 122 15.03 4.40 5.33
CA ALA A 122 15.79 4.84 4.16
C ALA A 122 15.41 4.00 2.94
N ALA A 123 14.23 4.28 2.38
CA ALA A 123 13.66 3.53 1.26
C ALA A 123 13.03 4.51 0.27
N PRO A 124 12.77 4.10 -0.98
CA PRO A 124 12.04 4.97 -1.92
C PRO A 124 10.59 5.12 -1.45
N LEU A 125 10.28 6.32 -0.96
CA LEU A 125 8.98 6.64 -0.36
C LEU A 125 8.34 7.84 -1.05
N ARG A 126 7.01 7.83 -1.07
CA ARG A 126 6.17 8.97 -1.35
C ARG A 126 5.26 9.15 -0.13
N SER A 127 5.74 9.88 0.87
CA SER A 127 4.97 10.11 2.10
C SER A 127 4.09 11.36 1.97
N PHE A 128 2.99 11.39 2.68
CA PHE A 128 2.07 12.52 2.68
C PHE A 128 1.24 12.55 3.96
N THR A 129 0.62 13.69 4.22
CA THR A 129 -0.40 13.83 5.27
C THR A 129 -1.77 13.78 4.61
N PRO A 130 -2.66 12.88 5.05
CA PRO A 130 -3.98 12.78 4.43
C PRO A 130 -4.84 14.00 4.74
N ASN A 131 -5.78 14.29 3.84
CA ASN A 131 -6.82 15.27 4.11
C ASN A 131 -7.73 14.77 5.23
N ALA A 132 -8.33 15.69 5.96
CA ALA A 132 -9.31 15.34 7.00
C ALA A 132 -10.51 14.58 6.40
N PRO A 133 -11.13 13.69 7.20
CA PRO A 133 -12.31 12.93 6.75
C PRO A 133 -13.48 13.82 6.40
#